data_b096e6ac771bb42d4bf25c0f7f837c2a
#
_entry.id   b096e6ac771bb42d4bf25c0f7f837c2a
#
_cell.length_a   1.000
_cell.length_b   1.000
_cell.length_c   1.000
_cell.angle_alpha   90.00
_cell.angle_beta   90.00
_cell.angle_gamma   90.00
#
_symmetry.space_group_name_H-M   'P 1'
#
loop_
_entity.id
_entity.type
_entity.pdbx_description
1 polymer ?
#
loop_
_entity_poly.entity_id
_entity_poly.type
_entity_poly.pdbx_seq_one_letter_code
_entity_poly.pdbx_strand_id
1 'polypeptide(L)'
;DDDYNESVENIIRMEQVNAEYAVASTGDNFAEMFASMDDDYMRGRAADVRDISERVIGILSGAAADGIAADEPVIIVADDLAPSETVQMDKSKVLSFVTIHGSLNSHTAILARTMSIPALVGTNIDAADALNGRFAVVDGAAGKLYVEPDEETMQQLEQKKQAFMEQKELLETLKGKENVTLDGRKIMLYA
;
A
#
# COMPACT_ATOMS: atom_id res chain seq x y z
N ASP A 1 -12.69 19.39 -0.19
CA ASP A 1 -12.46 20.42 0.83
C ASP A 1 -12.61 21.79 0.17
N ASP A 2 -13.51 22.62 0.66
CA ASP A 2 -13.85 23.91 0.06
C ASP A 2 -12.66 24.88 0.11
N ASP A 3 -11.92 24.87 1.22
CA ASP A 3 -10.73 25.74 1.43
C ASP A 3 -9.62 25.43 0.42
N TYR A 4 -9.41 24.15 0.12
CA TYR A 4 -8.42 23.72 -0.88
C TYR A 4 -8.80 24.20 -2.28
N ASN A 5 -10.06 24.00 -2.66
CA ASN A 5 -10.57 24.41 -3.98
C ASN A 5 -10.53 25.94 -4.14
N GLU A 6 -10.94 26.68 -3.11
CA GLU A 6 -10.89 28.15 -3.11
C GLU A 6 -9.45 28.65 -3.24
N SER A 7 -8.48 28.02 -2.55
CA SER A 7 -7.06 28.35 -2.69
C SER A 7 -6.55 28.16 -4.13
N VAL A 8 -6.87 27.01 -4.75
CA VAL A 8 -6.50 26.75 -6.15
C VAL A 8 -7.07 27.81 -7.08
N GLU A 9 -8.39 28.09 -6.95
CA GLU A 9 -9.03 29.11 -7.80
C GLU A 9 -8.44 30.51 -7.59
N ASN A 10 -8.11 30.87 -6.36
CA ASN A 10 -7.51 32.18 -6.03
C ASN A 10 -6.12 32.33 -6.65
N ILE A 11 -5.27 31.29 -6.59
CA ILE A 11 -3.95 31.30 -7.22
C ILE A 11 -4.09 31.48 -8.73
N ILE A 12 -4.99 30.72 -9.39
CA ILE A 12 -5.23 30.85 -10.84
C ILE A 12 -5.65 32.29 -11.20
N ARG A 13 -6.58 32.86 -10.45
CA ARG A 13 -7.13 34.20 -10.73
C ARG A 13 -6.13 35.33 -10.45
N MET A 14 -5.39 35.25 -9.34
CA MET A 14 -4.50 36.31 -8.91
C MET A 14 -3.14 36.28 -9.62
N GLU A 15 -2.59 35.10 -9.83
CA GLU A 15 -1.26 34.92 -10.40
C GLU A 15 -1.29 34.62 -11.90
N GLN A 16 -2.48 34.37 -12.46
CA GLN A 16 -2.70 34.05 -13.90
C GLN A 16 -1.85 32.86 -14.38
N VAL A 17 -1.74 31.84 -13.54
CA VAL A 17 -1.03 30.60 -13.79
C VAL A 17 -1.98 29.51 -14.25
N ASN A 18 -1.43 28.39 -14.77
CA ASN A 18 -2.22 27.22 -15.14
C ASN A 18 -2.73 26.46 -13.91
N ALA A 19 -3.68 25.56 -14.13
CA ALA A 19 -4.30 24.80 -13.06
C ALA A 19 -3.32 23.85 -12.36
N GLU A 20 -2.41 23.22 -13.11
CA GLU A 20 -1.41 22.30 -12.58
C GLU A 20 -0.48 23.00 -11.58
N TYR A 21 -0.01 24.19 -11.88
CA TYR A 21 0.82 24.99 -10.99
C TYR A 21 0.03 25.39 -9.73
N ALA A 22 -1.21 25.84 -9.89
CA ALA A 22 -2.05 26.24 -8.76
C ALA A 22 -2.34 25.07 -7.80
N VAL A 23 -2.60 23.90 -8.35
CA VAL A 23 -2.80 22.67 -7.56
C VAL A 23 -1.51 22.28 -6.84
N ALA A 24 -0.35 22.29 -7.50
CA ALA A 24 0.93 21.98 -6.90
C ALA A 24 1.24 22.93 -5.72
N SER A 25 1.14 24.26 -5.97
CA SER A 25 1.40 25.27 -4.95
C SER A 25 0.44 25.16 -3.75
N THR A 26 -0.85 24.92 -4.01
CA THR A 26 -1.84 24.70 -2.94
C THR A 26 -1.53 23.42 -2.16
N GLY A 27 -1.21 22.34 -2.85
CA GLY A 27 -0.85 21.05 -2.25
C GLY A 27 0.35 21.18 -1.31
N ASP A 28 1.41 21.84 -1.75
CA ASP A 28 2.60 22.08 -0.93
C ASP A 28 2.28 22.90 0.32
N ASN A 29 1.54 24.00 0.17
CA ASN A 29 1.15 24.86 1.28
C ASN A 29 0.32 24.12 2.33
N PHE A 30 -0.68 23.35 1.91
CA PHE A 30 -1.50 22.57 2.83
C PHE A 30 -0.71 21.41 3.47
N ALA A 31 0.16 20.75 2.71
CA ALA A 31 1.02 19.71 3.25
C ALA A 31 1.99 20.22 4.31
N GLU A 32 2.61 21.41 4.08
CA GLU A 32 3.47 22.08 5.07
C GLU A 32 2.68 22.47 6.31
N MET A 33 1.47 23.00 6.14
CA MET A 33 0.58 23.35 7.25
C MET A 33 0.30 22.11 8.13
N PHE A 34 -0.11 21.00 7.55
CA PHE A 34 -0.34 19.75 8.28
C PHE A 34 0.92 19.20 8.92
N ALA A 35 2.05 19.22 8.21
CA ALA A 35 3.33 18.74 8.72
C ALA A 35 3.84 19.54 9.93
N SER A 36 3.44 20.82 10.05
CA SER A 36 3.82 21.70 11.16
C SER A 36 2.95 21.55 12.42
N MET A 37 1.87 20.74 12.37
CA MET A 37 0.99 20.54 13.51
C MET A 37 1.61 19.63 14.57
N ASP A 38 1.29 19.85 15.84
CA ASP A 38 1.81 19.05 16.96
C ASP A 38 1.14 17.66 17.07
N ASP A 39 0.01 17.43 16.39
CA ASP A 39 -0.74 16.19 16.39
C ASP A 39 -0.21 15.21 15.33
N ASP A 40 0.21 14.00 15.76
CA ASP A 40 0.77 12.97 14.88
C ASP A 40 -0.19 12.51 13.76
N TYR A 41 -1.50 12.47 14.06
CA TYR A 41 -2.51 12.11 13.09
C TYR A 41 -2.62 13.18 12.00
N MET A 42 -2.63 14.45 12.40
CA MET A 42 -2.67 15.57 11.46
C MET A 42 -1.39 15.67 10.63
N ARG A 43 -0.21 15.45 11.23
CA ARG A 43 1.04 15.37 10.45
C ARG A 43 1.01 14.31 9.38
N GLY A 44 0.40 13.16 9.65
CA GLY A 44 0.21 12.10 8.66
C GLY A 44 -0.61 12.54 7.44
N ARG A 45 -1.53 13.51 7.61
CA ARG A 45 -2.35 14.05 6.51
C ARG A 45 -1.57 14.83 5.45
N ALA A 46 -0.36 15.29 5.77
CA ALA A 46 0.50 15.95 4.80
C ALA A 46 0.79 15.07 3.57
N ALA A 47 1.00 13.78 3.78
CA ALA A 47 1.22 12.83 2.68
C ALA A 47 -0.06 12.65 1.84
N ASP A 48 -1.22 12.55 2.47
CA ASP A 48 -2.52 12.42 1.77
C ASP A 48 -2.79 13.63 0.88
N VAL A 49 -2.47 14.85 1.34
CA VAL A 49 -2.66 16.07 0.56
C VAL A 49 -1.76 16.07 -0.68
N ARG A 50 -0.50 15.68 -0.54
CA ARG A 50 0.43 15.57 -1.68
C ARG A 50 -0.06 14.56 -2.71
N ASP A 51 -0.46 13.37 -2.27
CA ASP A 51 -0.99 12.31 -3.13
C ASP A 51 -2.21 12.78 -3.94
N ILE A 52 -3.18 13.44 -3.28
CA ILE A 52 -4.35 14.00 -3.96
C ILE A 52 -3.95 15.06 -4.98
N SER A 53 -3.03 15.97 -4.63
CA SER A 53 -2.57 17.03 -5.50
C SER A 53 -1.84 16.48 -6.74
N GLU A 54 -0.94 15.53 -6.57
CA GLU A 54 -0.24 14.85 -7.67
C GLU A 54 -1.20 14.13 -8.59
N ARG A 55 -2.21 13.47 -8.05
CA ARG A 55 -3.24 12.82 -8.85
C ARG A 55 -4.06 13.80 -9.67
N VAL A 56 -4.45 14.94 -9.10
CA VAL A 56 -5.18 15.99 -9.83
C VAL A 56 -4.30 16.56 -10.93
N ILE A 57 -3.02 16.82 -10.68
CA ILE A 57 -2.06 17.26 -11.69
C ILE A 57 -1.93 16.24 -12.82
N GLY A 58 -1.81 14.95 -12.50
CA GLY A 58 -1.77 13.88 -13.49
C GLY A 58 -2.99 13.84 -14.40
N ILE A 59 -4.19 14.06 -13.85
CA ILE A 59 -5.43 14.15 -14.63
C ILE A 59 -5.44 15.39 -15.52
N LEU A 60 -5.04 16.56 -14.99
CA LEU A 60 -5.00 17.83 -15.72
C LEU A 60 -4.01 17.80 -16.88
N SER A 61 -2.83 17.22 -16.67
CA SER A 61 -1.79 17.09 -17.67
C SER A 61 -2.08 16.03 -18.75
N GLY A 62 -3.18 15.27 -18.60
CA GLY A 62 -3.50 14.16 -19.49
C GLY A 62 -2.54 12.96 -19.34
N ALA A 63 -1.62 13.03 -18.40
CA ALA A 63 -0.90 11.85 -17.93
C ALA A 63 -1.91 11.03 -17.10
N ALA A 64 -2.70 10.20 -17.78
CA ALA A 64 -3.41 9.15 -17.08
C ALA A 64 -2.32 8.42 -16.28
N ALA A 65 -2.44 8.39 -14.97
CA ALA A 65 -1.65 7.48 -14.20
C ALA A 65 -1.98 6.10 -14.77
N ASP A 66 -1.11 5.58 -15.61
CA ASP A 66 -1.13 4.17 -15.98
C ASP A 66 -0.96 3.48 -14.64
N GLY A 67 -2.08 3.03 -14.07
CA GLY A 67 -2.05 2.26 -12.85
C GLY A 67 -1.08 1.12 -13.06
N ILE A 68 -0.53 0.56 -12.00
CA ILE A 68 0.37 -0.59 -12.09
C ILE A 68 -0.39 -1.70 -12.82
N ALA A 69 -0.28 -1.69 -14.14
CA ALA A 69 -0.90 -2.67 -15.02
C ALA A 69 0.08 -3.84 -15.16
N ALA A 70 -0.26 -4.95 -14.55
CA ALA A 70 0.46 -6.20 -14.76
C ALA A 70 -0.44 -7.15 -15.55
N ASP A 71 0.07 -7.71 -16.64
CA ASP A 71 -0.63 -8.76 -17.39
C ASP A 71 -0.57 -10.11 -16.66
N GLU A 72 0.46 -10.31 -15.86
CA GLU A 72 0.73 -11.53 -15.08
C GLU A 72 0.76 -11.23 -13.56
N PRO A 73 0.62 -12.25 -12.70
CA PRO A 73 0.78 -12.07 -11.26
C PRO A 73 2.18 -11.58 -10.88
N VAL A 74 2.26 -10.49 -10.11
CA VAL A 74 3.51 -9.78 -9.79
C VAL A 74 3.68 -9.51 -8.31
N ILE A 75 4.94 -9.33 -7.91
CA ILE A 75 5.36 -8.69 -6.66
C ILE A 75 5.67 -7.24 -6.99
N ILE A 76 5.04 -6.30 -6.30
CA ILE A 76 5.28 -4.87 -6.47
C ILE A 76 6.39 -4.44 -5.53
N VAL A 77 7.46 -3.87 -6.11
CA VAL A 77 8.58 -3.27 -5.36
C VAL A 77 8.58 -1.78 -5.62
N ALA A 78 8.52 -0.97 -4.57
CA ALA A 78 8.45 0.48 -4.65
C ALA A 78 9.16 1.15 -3.46
N ASP A 79 9.43 2.44 -3.58
CA ASP A 79 9.92 3.23 -2.44
C ASP A 79 8.84 3.32 -1.36
N ASP A 80 7.63 3.68 -1.74
CA ASP A 80 6.39 3.63 -0.98
C ASP A 80 5.22 3.50 -1.97
N LEU A 81 4.01 3.25 -1.48
CA LEU A 81 2.81 3.17 -2.30
C LEU A 81 1.75 4.13 -1.76
N ALA A 82 1.43 5.12 -2.57
CA ALA A 82 0.36 6.04 -2.26
C ALA A 82 -1.02 5.39 -2.41
N PRO A 83 -2.04 5.85 -1.66
CA PRO A 83 -3.40 5.35 -1.79
C PRO A 83 -3.95 5.42 -3.22
N SER A 84 -3.65 6.49 -3.95
CA SER A 84 -4.08 6.69 -5.34
C SER A 84 -3.53 5.66 -6.31
N GLU A 85 -2.30 5.21 -6.12
CA GLU A 85 -1.65 4.18 -6.94
C GLU A 85 -2.31 2.82 -6.72
N THR A 86 -2.70 2.52 -5.48
CA THR A 86 -3.29 1.24 -5.10
C THR A 86 -4.76 1.08 -5.52
N VAL A 87 -5.48 2.19 -5.73
CA VAL A 87 -6.89 2.16 -6.19
C VAL A 87 -7.02 1.61 -7.61
N GLN A 88 -6.04 1.88 -8.46
CA GLN A 88 -6.07 1.50 -9.87
C GLN A 88 -5.44 0.12 -10.16
N MET A 89 -4.84 -0.51 -9.15
CA MET A 89 -4.24 -1.85 -9.30
C MET A 89 -5.29 -2.94 -9.52
N ASP A 90 -5.00 -3.86 -10.41
CA ASP A 90 -5.70 -5.14 -10.43
C ASP A 90 -5.22 -6.01 -9.26
N LYS A 91 -5.93 -5.91 -8.15
CA LYS A 91 -5.58 -6.60 -6.90
C LYS A 91 -5.55 -8.13 -7.03
N SER A 92 -6.18 -8.70 -8.05
CA SER A 92 -6.16 -10.14 -8.30
C SER A 92 -4.80 -10.64 -8.80
N LYS A 93 -3.98 -9.73 -9.35
CA LYS A 93 -2.65 -10.02 -9.89
C LYS A 93 -1.51 -9.64 -8.96
N VAL A 94 -1.80 -8.97 -7.85
CA VAL A 94 -0.77 -8.61 -6.87
C VAL A 94 -0.54 -9.75 -5.89
N LEU A 95 0.67 -10.32 -5.93
CA LEU A 95 1.07 -11.42 -5.03
C LEU A 95 1.63 -10.92 -3.71
N SER A 96 2.31 -9.78 -3.72
CA SER A 96 2.98 -9.21 -2.54
C SER A 96 3.37 -7.76 -2.78
N PHE A 97 3.58 -7.02 -1.68
CA PHE A 97 4.20 -5.70 -1.69
C PHE A 97 5.55 -5.74 -0.98
N VAL A 98 6.53 -5.03 -1.52
CA VAL A 98 7.84 -4.81 -0.91
C VAL A 98 8.16 -3.32 -1.02
N THR A 99 8.23 -2.60 0.11
CA THR A 99 8.53 -1.18 0.10
C THR A 99 9.78 -0.83 0.89
N ILE A 100 10.55 0.14 0.39
CA ILE A 100 11.76 0.65 1.03
C ILE A 100 11.36 1.46 2.26
N HIS A 101 10.35 2.29 2.13
CA HIS A 101 9.81 3.08 3.21
C HIS A 101 8.52 2.46 3.79
N GLY A 102 8.00 3.06 4.84
CA GLY A 102 6.78 2.62 5.48
C GLY A 102 6.99 1.89 6.81
N SER A 103 5.88 1.58 7.45
CA SER A 103 5.82 0.91 8.74
C SER A 103 4.67 -0.10 8.76
N LEU A 104 4.53 -0.83 9.85
CA LEU A 104 3.41 -1.76 10.05
C LEU A 104 2.02 -1.09 10.01
N ASN A 105 1.97 0.23 10.16
CA ASN A 105 0.75 1.03 10.08
C ASN A 105 0.64 1.85 8.79
N SER A 106 1.55 1.67 7.83
CA SER A 106 1.47 2.33 6.53
C SER A 106 0.28 1.83 5.72
N HIS A 107 -0.15 2.64 4.73
CA HIS A 107 -1.22 2.28 3.81
C HIS A 107 -0.97 0.92 3.14
N THR A 108 0.25 0.69 2.65
CA THR A 108 0.67 -0.57 2.02
C THR A 108 0.52 -1.77 2.95
N ALA A 109 0.91 -1.64 4.22
CA ALA A 109 0.78 -2.72 5.19
C ALA A 109 -0.70 -3.03 5.52
N ILE A 110 -1.55 -2.01 5.61
CA ILE A 110 -2.99 -2.17 5.82
C ILE A 110 -3.64 -2.82 4.60
N LEU A 111 -3.28 -2.39 3.40
CA LEU A 111 -3.79 -2.96 2.15
C LEU A 111 -3.42 -4.44 2.03
N ALA A 112 -2.16 -4.80 2.27
CA ALA A 112 -1.69 -6.19 2.22
C ALA A 112 -2.46 -7.09 3.19
N ARG A 113 -2.72 -6.63 4.42
CA ARG A 113 -3.55 -7.35 5.39
C ARG A 113 -4.98 -7.54 4.89
N THR A 114 -5.57 -6.50 4.32
CA THR A 114 -6.93 -6.56 3.74
C THR A 114 -7.02 -7.56 2.61
N MET A 115 -5.98 -7.62 1.77
CA MET A 115 -5.88 -8.57 0.66
C MET A 115 -5.43 -9.97 1.12
N SER A 116 -5.00 -10.13 2.37
CA SER A 116 -4.44 -11.39 2.91
C SER A 116 -3.23 -11.88 2.11
N ILE A 117 -2.37 -10.98 1.64
CA ILE A 117 -1.12 -11.26 0.96
C ILE A 117 0.08 -10.83 1.80
N PRO A 118 1.27 -11.44 1.61
CA PRO A 118 2.49 -11.02 2.30
C PRO A 118 2.91 -9.60 1.89
N ALA A 119 3.55 -8.88 2.82
CA ALA A 119 4.21 -7.62 2.53
C ALA A 119 5.47 -7.45 3.38
N LEU A 120 6.48 -6.82 2.80
CA LEU A 120 7.67 -6.33 3.49
C LEU A 120 7.67 -4.80 3.39
N VAL A 121 7.73 -4.12 4.51
CA VAL A 121 7.75 -2.65 4.57
C VAL A 121 8.96 -2.18 5.37
N GLY A 122 9.51 -1.02 5.02
CA GLY A 122 10.71 -0.49 5.66
C GLY A 122 11.95 -1.36 5.36
N THR A 123 12.10 -1.82 4.12
CA THR A 123 13.21 -2.69 3.70
C THR A 123 14.45 -1.85 3.35
N ASN A 124 15.64 -2.49 3.36
CA ASN A 124 16.89 -1.86 2.92
C ASN A 124 17.26 -2.33 1.50
N ILE A 125 16.31 -2.38 0.58
CA ILE A 125 16.59 -2.83 -0.79
C ILE A 125 17.13 -1.65 -1.60
N ASP A 126 18.43 -1.77 -2.00
CA ASP A 126 19.12 -0.79 -2.82
C ASP A 126 18.93 -1.11 -4.27
N ALA A 127 18.18 -0.85 -5.07
CA ALA A 127 18.06 -1.14 -6.50
C ALA A 127 16.77 -1.87 -6.90
N ALA A 128 15.63 -1.24 -6.62
CA ALA A 128 14.35 -1.75 -7.11
C ALA A 128 14.35 -1.98 -8.63
N ASP A 129 15.00 -1.13 -9.39
CA ASP A 129 15.12 -1.24 -10.86
C ASP A 129 15.85 -2.53 -11.31
N ALA A 130 16.85 -2.99 -10.54
CA ALA A 130 17.58 -4.22 -10.85
C ALA A 130 16.76 -5.50 -10.59
N LEU A 131 15.63 -5.38 -9.91
CA LEU A 131 14.73 -6.49 -9.60
C LEU A 131 13.59 -6.64 -10.61
N ASN A 132 13.38 -5.63 -11.45
CA ASN A 132 12.27 -5.63 -12.40
C ASN A 132 12.35 -6.80 -13.39
N GLY A 133 11.28 -7.54 -13.53
CA GLY A 133 11.19 -8.71 -14.41
C GLY A 133 11.88 -9.98 -13.88
N ARG A 134 12.46 -9.95 -12.67
CA ARG A 134 13.08 -11.14 -12.07
C ARG A 134 12.08 -11.96 -11.27
N PHE A 135 12.29 -13.26 -11.27
CA PHE A 135 11.52 -14.16 -10.41
C PHE A 135 11.90 -13.97 -8.94
N ALA A 136 10.91 -13.83 -8.07
CA ALA A 136 11.14 -13.65 -6.64
C ALA A 136 10.06 -14.31 -5.78
N VAL A 137 10.40 -14.59 -4.52
CA VAL A 137 9.49 -15.12 -3.51
C VAL A 137 9.57 -14.25 -2.26
N VAL A 138 8.41 -13.86 -1.71
CA VAL A 138 8.30 -13.11 -0.47
C VAL A 138 7.83 -14.03 0.65
N ASP A 139 8.66 -14.17 1.69
CA ASP A 139 8.28 -14.80 2.96
C ASP A 139 7.97 -13.69 3.98
N GLY A 140 6.71 -13.30 4.05
CA GLY A 140 6.25 -12.24 4.96
C GLY A 140 6.37 -12.62 6.44
N ALA A 141 6.34 -13.91 6.78
CA ALA A 141 6.51 -14.38 8.15
C ALA A 141 7.96 -14.30 8.61
N ALA A 142 8.92 -14.60 7.70
CA ALA A 142 10.35 -14.50 8.00
C ALA A 142 10.93 -13.09 7.71
N GLY A 143 10.17 -12.19 7.07
CA GLY A 143 10.64 -10.87 6.66
C GLY A 143 11.71 -10.93 5.58
N LYS A 144 11.59 -11.84 4.61
CA LYS A 144 12.63 -12.09 3.60
C LYS A 144 12.08 -12.03 2.18
N LEU A 145 12.87 -11.42 1.30
CA LEU A 145 12.73 -11.48 -0.14
C LEU A 145 13.83 -12.39 -0.70
N TYR A 146 13.45 -13.38 -1.48
CA TYR A 146 14.35 -14.27 -2.21
C TYR A 146 14.25 -13.95 -3.69
N VAL A 147 15.38 -13.57 -4.32
CA VAL A 147 15.44 -13.28 -5.75
C VAL A 147 16.15 -14.44 -6.41
N GLU A 148 15.49 -15.06 -7.41
CA GLU A 148 15.99 -16.24 -8.13
C GLU A 148 16.52 -17.33 -7.17
N PRO A 149 15.67 -17.79 -6.20
CA PRO A 149 16.10 -18.82 -5.26
C PRO A 149 16.46 -20.11 -5.99
N ASP A 150 17.42 -20.85 -5.45
CA ASP A 150 17.76 -22.17 -5.94
C ASP A 150 16.67 -23.21 -5.67
N GLU A 151 16.79 -24.40 -6.26
CA GLU A 151 15.78 -25.46 -6.15
C GLU A 151 15.55 -25.92 -4.70
N GLU A 152 16.60 -25.98 -3.89
CA GLU A 152 16.49 -26.39 -2.48
C GLU A 152 15.71 -25.36 -1.68
N THR A 153 16.03 -24.07 -1.85
CA THR A 153 15.31 -22.96 -1.24
C THR A 153 13.83 -22.93 -1.70
N MET A 154 13.58 -23.15 -2.99
CA MET A 154 12.22 -23.21 -3.53
C MET A 154 11.40 -24.32 -2.89
N GLN A 155 11.96 -25.52 -2.73
CA GLN A 155 11.26 -26.63 -2.08
C GLN A 155 10.91 -26.31 -0.63
N GLN A 156 11.83 -25.68 0.11
CA GLN A 156 11.56 -25.25 1.50
C GLN A 156 10.47 -24.19 1.57
N LEU A 157 10.48 -23.22 0.66
CA LEU A 157 9.45 -22.16 0.60
C LEU A 157 8.08 -22.71 0.21
N GLU A 158 8.02 -23.66 -0.72
CA GLU A 158 6.76 -24.30 -1.11
C GLU A 158 6.17 -25.14 0.03
N GLN A 159 7.01 -25.85 0.82
CA GLN A 159 6.55 -26.56 2.02
C GLN A 159 5.98 -25.60 3.07
N LYS A 160 6.63 -24.44 3.28
CA LYS A 160 6.10 -23.39 4.17
C LYS A 160 4.76 -22.84 3.69
N LYS A 161 4.65 -22.57 2.40
CA LYS A 161 3.42 -22.09 1.79
C LYS A 161 2.29 -23.12 1.97
N GLN A 162 2.58 -24.40 1.72
CA GLN A 162 1.61 -25.47 1.91
C GLN A 162 1.11 -25.53 3.37
N ALA A 163 2.03 -25.51 4.34
CA ALA A 163 1.66 -25.52 5.77
C ALA A 163 0.82 -24.29 6.16
N PHE A 164 1.16 -23.11 5.63
CA PHE A 164 0.38 -21.89 5.84
C PHE A 164 -1.03 -21.98 5.26
N MET A 165 -1.17 -22.52 4.05
CA MET A 165 -2.46 -22.70 3.39
C MET A 165 -3.34 -23.70 4.14
N GLU A 166 -2.79 -24.81 4.61
CA GLU A 166 -3.51 -25.80 5.43
C GLU A 166 -4.00 -25.18 6.74
N GLN A 167 -3.16 -24.36 7.41
CA GLN A 167 -3.56 -23.64 8.61
C GLN A 167 -4.67 -22.63 8.33
N LYS A 168 -4.57 -21.88 7.23
CA LYS A 168 -5.59 -20.92 6.81
C LYS A 168 -6.92 -21.61 6.52
N GLU A 169 -6.90 -22.73 5.79
CA GLU A 169 -8.09 -23.52 5.51
C GLU A 169 -8.73 -24.06 6.80
N LEU A 170 -7.93 -24.56 7.74
CA LEU A 170 -8.42 -24.98 9.04
C LEU A 170 -9.14 -23.83 9.78
N LEU A 171 -8.57 -22.62 9.78
CA LEU A 171 -9.18 -21.45 10.40
C LEU A 171 -10.50 -21.05 9.71
N GLU A 172 -10.56 -21.15 8.37
CA GLU A 172 -11.81 -20.91 7.62
C GLU A 172 -12.93 -21.88 8.04
N THR A 173 -12.61 -23.13 8.38
CA THR A 173 -13.62 -24.09 8.87
C THR A 173 -14.22 -23.71 10.23
N LEU A 174 -13.58 -22.78 10.96
CA LEU A 174 -14.08 -22.27 12.24
C LEU A 174 -15.03 -21.09 12.08
N LYS A 175 -15.08 -20.46 10.91
CA LYS A 175 -16.02 -19.36 10.65
C LYS A 175 -17.46 -19.85 10.79
N GLY A 176 -18.25 -19.08 11.52
CA GLY A 176 -19.66 -19.38 11.74
C GLY A 176 -19.94 -20.45 12.80
N LYS A 177 -18.92 -21.05 13.41
CA LYS A 177 -19.12 -21.93 14.58
C LYS A 177 -19.40 -21.10 15.83
N GLU A 178 -20.22 -21.65 16.73
CA GLU A 178 -20.49 -20.99 17.99
C GLU A 178 -19.24 -20.96 18.89
N ASN A 179 -19.01 -19.78 19.49
CA ASN A 179 -17.90 -19.56 20.42
C ASN A 179 -18.26 -20.13 21.81
N VAL A 180 -18.23 -21.45 21.92
CA VAL A 180 -18.60 -22.17 23.16
C VAL A 180 -17.42 -23.03 23.59
N THR A 181 -17.06 -22.93 24.87
CA THR A 181 -16.03 -23.77 25.48
C THR A 181 -16.50 -25.23 25.64
N LEU A 182 -15.60 -26.16 25.92
CA LEU A 182 -15.93 -27.58 26.09
C LEU A 182 -16.93 -27.85 27.26
N ASP A 183 -16.97 -26.97 28.24
CA ASP A 183 -17.93 -26.98 29.35
C ASP A 183 -19.23 -26.22 29.05
N GLY A 184 -19.44 -25.81 27.79
CA GLY A 184 -20.69 -25.19 27.35
C GLY A 184 -20.82 -23.67 27.58
N ARG A 185 -19.76 -23.01 28.04
CA ARG A 185 -19.78 -21.56 28.28
C ARG A 185 -19.61 -20.77 26.97
N LYS A 186 -20.57 -19.90 26.66
CA LYS A 186 -20.48 -19.02 25.50
C LYS A 186 -19.51 -17.85 25.76
N ILE A 187 -18.54 -17.65 24.86
CA ILE A 187 -17.57 -16.55 24.92
C ILE A 187 -17.99 -15.50 23.89
N MET A 188 -18.10 -14.25 24.33
CA MET A 188 -18.35 -13.11 23.45
C MET A 188 -17.01 -12.63 22.89
N LEU A 189 -16.87 -12.66 21.57
CA LEU A 189 -15.72 -12.08 20.85
C LEU A 189 -16.13 -10.71 20.32
N TYR A 190 -15.31 -9.71 20.60
CA TYR A 190 -15.45 -8.35 20.06
C TYR A 190 -14.25 -8.07 19.17
N ALA A 191 -14.49 -7.54 17.96
CA ALA A 191 -13.46 -7.11 17.00
C ALA A 191 -13.33 -5.58 17.04
#